data_d2149f355a799a8a2f82cb5cdc684263
#
_entry.id   d2149f355a799a8a2f82cb5cdc684263
#
_cell.length_a   1.000
_cell.length_b   1.000
_cell.length_c   1.000
_cell.angle_alpha   90.00
_cell.angle_beta   90.00
_cell.angle_gamma   90.00
#
_symmetry.space_group_name_H-M   'P 1'
#
loop_
_entity.id
_entity.type
_entity.pdbx_description
1 polymer ?
#
loop_
_entity_poly.entity_id
_entity_poly.type
_entity_poly.pdbx_seq_one_letter_code
_entity_poly.pdbx_strand_id
1 'polypeptide(L)'
;PVLYLRKGAERRLRAGHLWVYSNEVDTRRSPLTEFEAGVQAELRASNDKPLGTVFVNPHALICGRLISRDPGHGMTPQRLTQRMEAALALRDRLFDKPFYRWVFGDSDGLSGLVIDRFDSIVVVQISTAGMEAMKEAVVRAVQRLVHPAAIILKNDGKMRKVEGLDTYVEQAHGAEVSLLEVEENGVRFEVPLEGGQKTGWFYDHRMNRARLQAYSPGKRVLDVFSYVGGWGIQAACAGATQVTCVDSSAGAIDSVHHNARLNG
;
A
#
# COMPACT_ATOMS: atom_id res chain seq x y z
N PRO A 1 22.71 8.29 13.91
CA PRO A 1 23.13 6.95 14.33
C PRO A 1 23.62 6.13 13.14
N VAL A 2 24.37 5.06 13.43
CA VAL A 2 24.94 4.14 12.43
C VAL A 2 24.50 2.71 12.75
N LEU A 3 23.96 2.00 11.75
CA LEU A 3 23.60 0.59 11.84
C LEU A 3 24.66 -0.24 11.10
N TYR A 4 25.39 -1.08 11.81
CA TYR A 4 26.43 -1.94 11.26
C TYR A 4 25.91 -3.33 10.95
N LEU A 5 26.25 -3.85 9.78
CA LEU A 5 25.94 -5.21 9.38
C LEU A 5 27.08 -6.18 9.78
N ARG A 6 26.70 -7.42 10.03
CA ARG A 6 27.64 -8.54 10.13
C ARG A 6 28.33 -8.77 8.78
N LYS A 7 29.53 -9.36 8.81
CA LYS A 7 30.28 -9.70 7.61
C LYS A 7 29.47 -10.58 6.65
N GLY A 8 29.32 -10.12 5.43
CA GLY A 8 28.62 -10.84 4.35
C GLY A 8 27.12 -10.52 4.22
N ALA A 9 26.48 -9.90 5.24
CA ALA A 9 25.07 -9.56 5.19
C ALA A 9 24.75 -8.49 4.12
N GLU A 10 25.73 -7.66 3.77
CA GLU A 10 25.62 -6.65 2.72
C GLU A 10 25.38 -7.20 1.31
N ARG A 11 25.61 -8.48 1.06
CA ARG A 11 25.50 -9.10 -0.27
C ARG A 11 24.08 -8.99 -0.83
N ARG A 12 23.07 -9.26 0.02
CA ARG A 12 21.67 -9.17 -0.40
C ARG A 12 21.28 -7.74 -0.76
N LEU A 13 21.69 -6.76 0.03
CA LEU A 13 21.40 -5.35 -0.22
C LEU A 13 22.07 -4.87 -1.52
N ARG A 14 23.32 -5.29 -1.79
CA ARG A 14 24.00 -5.00 -3.08
C ARG A 14 23.32 -5.67 -4.27
N ALA A 15 22.67 -6.82 -4.06
CA ALA A 15 21.89 -7.52 -5.07
C ALA A 15 20.49 -6.92 -5.29
N GLY A 16 20.13 -5.80 -4.61
CA GLY A 16 18.87 -5.09 -4.82
C GLY A 16 17.87 -5.20 -3.67
N HIS A 17 18.08 -6.05 -2.66
CA HIS A 17 17.21 -6.13 -1.49
C HIS A 17 17.19 -4.82 -0.71
N LEU A 18 16.05 -4.57 -0.04
CA LEU A 18 15.83 -3.33 0.71
C LEU A 18 15.71 -3.57 2.22
N TRP A 19 15.67 -4.83 2.68
CA TRP A 19 15.40 -5.18 4.06
C TRP A 19 16.65 -5.69 4.77
N VAL A 20 16.84 -5.20 5.99
CA VAL A 20 17.83 -5.69 6.94
C VAL A 20 17.11 -6.45 8.05
N TYR A 21 17.46 -7.70 8.25
CA TYR A 21 16.92 -8.50 9.34
C TYR A 21 17.75 -8.34 10.62
N SER A 22 17.12 -8.50 11.78
CA SER A 22 17.77 -8.31 13.08
C SER A 22 18.99 -9.23 13.29
N ASN A 23 18.97 -10.44 12.73
CA ASN A 23 20.10 -11.36 12.77
C ASN A 23 21.27 -10.98 11.84
N GLU A 24 21.08 -10.03 10.93
CA GLU A 24 22.11 -9.49 10.04
C GLU A 24 22.88 -8.31 10.65
N VAL A 25 22.39 -7.76 11.78
CA VAL A 25 22.99 -6.61 12.47
C VAL A 25 24.14 -7.07 13.37
N ASP A 26 25.27 -6.34 13.35
CA ASP A 26 26.33 -6.45 14.33
C ASP A 26 25.92 -5.72 15.62
N THR A 27 25.27 -6.45 16.50
CA THR A 27 24.72 -5.91 17.75
C THR A 27 25.79 -5.51 18.78
N ARG A 28 27.08 -5.84 18.55
CA ARG A 28 28.19 -5.35 19.39
C ARG A 28 28.54 -3.91 19.03
N ARG A 29 28.45 -3.54 17.74
CA ARG A 29 28.71 -2.19 17.23
C ARG A 29 27.47 -1.32 17.20
N SER A 30 26.30 -1.91 17.06
CA SER A 30 25.00 -1.25 16.99
C SER A 30 23.96 -2.05 17.78
N PRO A 31 23.94 -1.92 19.12
CA PRO A 31 22.88 -2.52 19.92
C PRO A 31 21.53 -2.00 19.47
N LEU A 32 20.63 -2.89 19.02
CA LEU A 32 19.32 -2.48 18.51
C LEU A 32 18.49 -1.71 19.54
N THR A 33 18.70 -1.99 20.84
CA THR A 33 18.02 -1.31 21.95
C THR A 33 18.38 0.18 22.11
N GLU A 34 19.42 0.65 21.42
CA GLU A 34 19.82 2.07 21.43
C GLU A 34 19.12 2.89 20.33
N PHE A 35 18.35 2.24 19.46
CA PHE A 35 17.62 2.93 18.40
C PHE A 35 16.16 3.16 18.80
N GLU A 36 15.68 4.34 18.54
CA GLU A 36 14.24 4.63 18.57
C GLU A 36 13.56 4.06 17.31
N ALA A 37 12.33 3.58 17.48
CA ALA A 37 11.55 3.04 16.36
C ALA A 37 11.24 4.15 15.33
N GLY A 38 11.56 3.90 14.07
CA GLY A 38 11.35 4.84 12.98
C GLY A 38 12.49 5.84 12.74
N VAL A 39 13.56 5.80 13.55
CA VAL A 39 14.72 6.67 13.35
C VAL A 39 15.43 6.34 12.03
N GLN A 40 16.01 7.34 11.40
CA GLN A 40 16.89 7.18 10.25
C GLN A 40 18.34 6.99 10.70
N ALA A 41 19.01 5.98 10.16
CA ALA A 41 20.38 5.67 10.44
C ALA A 41 21.19 5.45 9.16
N GLU A 42 22.47 5.78 9.18
CA GLU A 42 23.40 5.37 8.14
C GLU A 42 23.66 3.86 8.25
N LEU A 43 23.52 3.15 7.13
CA LEU A 43 23.80 1.71 7.06
C LEU A 43 25.23 1.49 6.59
N ARG A 44 26.01 0.68 7.35
CA ARG A 44 27.38 0.33 7.00
C ARG A 44 27.61 -1.17 6.99
N ALA A 45 28.45 -1.62 6.09
CA ALA A 45 28.99 -2.97 6.10
C ALA A 45 29.98 -3.18 7.25
N SER A 46 30.35 -4.42 7.54
CA SER A 46 31.30 -4.78 8.61
C SER A 46 32.69 -4.12 8.46
N ASN A 47 33.06 -3.73 7.25
CA ASN A 47 34.32 -3.04 6.93
C ASN A 47 34.18 -1.52 6.80
N ASP A 48 33.20 -0.95 7.47
CA ASP A 48 32.86 0.49 7.51
C ASP A 48 32.44 1.14 6.18
N LYS A 49 32.33 0.36 5.09
CA LYS A 49 31.83 0.92 3.81
C LYS A 49 30.36 1.29 3.95
N PRO A 50 29.99 2.52 3.60
CA PRO A 50 28.59 2.95 3.63
C PRO A 50 27.78 2.21 2.56
N LEU A 51 26.54 1.89 2.87
CA LEU A 51 25.58 1.17 2.02
C LEU A 51 24.34 1.99 1.70
N GLY A 52 24.11 3.07 2.48
CA GLY A 52 22.96 3.95 2.32
C GLY A 52 22.37 4.39 3.64
N THR A 53 21.09 4.77 3.62
CA THR A 53 20.32 5.19 4.79
C THR A 53 19.10 4.28 4.95
N VAL A 54 18.79 3.91 6.20
CA VAL A 54 17.66 3.03 6.56
C VAL A 54 16.73 3.71 7.56
N PHE A 55 15.46 3.37 7.54
CA PHE A 55 14.61 3.46 8.74
C PHE A 55 14.91 2.26 9.63
N VAL A 56 15.07 2.49 10.94
CA VAL A 56 15.32 1.43 11.92
C VAL A 56 14.08 1.22 12.77
N ASN A 57 13.74 -0.06 13.01
CA ASN A 57 12.78 -0.45 14.03
C ASN A 57 13.39 -1.62 14.84
N PRO A 58 13.83 -1.38 16.10
CA PRO A 58 14.50 -2.39 16.91
C PRO A 58 13.59 -3.55 17.32
N HIS A 59 12.27 -3.36 17.28
CA HIS A 59 11.28 -4.34 17.72
C HIS A 59 10.82 -5.29 16.62
N ALA A 60 11.14 -4.98 15.36
CA ALA A 60 10.72 -5.78 14.22
C ALA A 60 11.80 -6.76 13.74
N LEU A 61 11.40 -7.91 13.20
CA LEU A 61 12.32 -8.85 12.57
C LEU A 61 13.06 -8.19 11.38
N ILE A 62 12.33 -7.42 10.56
CA ILE A 62 12.90 -6.53 9.54
C ILE A 62 13.23 -5.21 10.25
N CYS A 63 14.39 -5.18 10.91
CA CYS A 63 14.79 -4.06 11.75
C CYS A 63 15.34 -2.86 10.97
N GLY A 64 15.65 -3.01 9.69
CA GLY A 64 16.09 -1.92 8.83
C GLY A 64 15.44 -1.97 7.44
N ARG A 65 14.99 -0.82 6.96
CA ARG A 65 14.41 -0.68 5.61
C ARG A 65 15.18 0.39 4.85
N LEU A 66 15.86 -0.02 3.78
CA LEU A 66 16.71 0.88 3.00
C LEU A 66 15.83 1.90 2.27
N ILE A 67 16.06 3.18 2.57
CA ILE A 67 15.32 4.30 1.99
C ILE A 67 16.16 5.11 0.99
N SER A 68 17.48 4.99 1.06
CA SER A 68 18.40 5.58 0.09
C SER A 68 19.66 4.72 -0.01
N ARG A 69 20.18 4.56 -1.22
CA ARG A 69 21.51 3.95 -1.43
C ARG A 69 22.63 4.97 -1.38
N ASP A 70 22.29 6.26 -1.37
CA ASP A 70 23.26 7.34 -1.19
C ASP A 70 23.47 7.59 0.30
N PRO A 71 24.69 7.40 0.82
CA PRO A 71 25.00 7.70 2.22
C PRO A 71 24.74 9.18 2.54
N GLY A 72 24.25 9.44 3.75
CA GLY A 72 23.94 10.80 4.20
C GLY A 72 22.66 11.41 3.59
N HIS A 73 21.97 10.70 2.72
CA HIS A 73 20.73 11.15 2.10
C HIS A 73 19.52 10.36 2.65
N GLY A 74 18.94 10.86 3.74
CA GLY A 74 17.73 10.30 4.34
C GLY A 74 16.43 10.63 3.59
N MET A 75 15.32 10.16 4.12
CA MET A 75 13.98 10.54 3.69
C MET A 75 13.62 11.90 4.29
N THR A 76 13.50 12.89 3.45
CA THR A 76 12.98 14.22 3.80
C THR A 76 11.58 14.38 3.24
N PRO A 77 10.75 15.33 3.74
CA PRO A 77 9.44 15.63 3.15
C PRO A 77 9.52 15.94 1.64
N GLN A 78 10.57 16.63 1.20
CA GLN A 78 10.79 16.93 -0.21
C GLN A 78 11.05 15.65 -1.02
N ARG A 79 11.93 14.76 -0.55
CA ARG A 79 12.25 13.51 -1.23
C ARG A 79 11.06 12.54 -1.25
N LEU A 80 10.29 12.49 -0.17
CA LEU A 80 9.02 11.78 -0.10
C LEU A 80 8.09 12.26 -1.23
N THR A 81 7.86 13.59 -1.32
CA THR A 81 7.00 14.19 -2.35
C THR A 81 7.50 13.87 -3.76
N GLN A 82 8.80 13.99 -4.03
CA GLN A 82 9.38 13.65 -5.35
C GLN A 82 9.14 12.18 -5.75
N ARG A 83 9.26 11.23 -4.81
CA ARG A 83 8.96 9.83 -5.08
C ARG A 83 7.48 9.58 -5.33
N MET A 84 6.61 10.23 -4.56
CA MET A 84 5.17 10.17 -4.78
C MET A 84 4.77 10.76 -6.13
N GLU A 85 5.38 11.86 -6.54
CA GLU A 85 5.18 12.49 -7.86
C GLU A 85 5.63 11.58 -9.00
N ALA A 86 6.80 10.95 -8.87
CA ALA A 86 7.28 9.98 -9.86
C ALA A 86 6.35 8.76 -9.98
N ALA A 87 5.85 8.25 -8.84
CA ALA A 87 4.87 7.17 -8.80
C ALA A 87 3.55 7.62 -9.47
N LEU A 88 3.07 8.84 -9.21
CA LEU A 88 1.87 9.40 -9.82
C LEU A 88 2.00 9.48 -11.34
N ALA A 89 3.10 10.07 -11.83
CA ALA A 89 3.36 10.21 -13.25
C ALA A 89 3.40 8.86 -13.99
N LEU A 90 3.88 7.79 -13.33
CA LEU A 90 3.82 6.44 -13.89
C LEU A 90 2.38 5.94 -14.03
N ARG A 91 1.54 6.14 -12.99
CA ARG A 91 0.13 5.67 -12.99
C ARG A 91 -0.71 6.43 -14.00
N ASP A 92 -0.50 7.74 -14.12
CA ASP A 92 -1.22 8.58 -15.11
C ASP A 92 -0.90 8.19 -16.57
N ARG A 93 0.23 7.51 -16.82
CA ARG A 93 0.54 6.91 -18.13
C ARG A 93 -0.12 5.55 -18.36
N LEU A 94 -0.46 4.84 -17.28
CA LEU A 94 -0.99 3.47 -17.34
C LEU A 94 -2.52 3.42 -17.27
N PHE A 95 -3.15 4.44 -16.71
CA PHE A 95 -4.57 4.45 -16.40
C PHE A 95 -5.22 5.76 -16.85
N ASP A 96 -6.30 5.67 -17.61
CA ASP A 96 -7.03 6.83 -18.11
C ASP A 96 -7.86 7.55 -17.04
N LYS A 97 -8.20 6.84 -15.95
CA LYS A 97 -9.00 7.36 -14.83
C LYS A 97 -8.29 7.13 -13.50
N PRO A 98 -8.51 8.02 -12.50
CA PRO A 98 -7.80 7.99 -11.23
C PRO A 98 -8.34 6.94 -10.25
N PHE A 99 -8.50 5.71 -10.70
CA PHE A 99 -8.86 4.54 -9.90
C PHE A 99 -7.71 3.54 -9.95
N TYR A 100 -6.71 3.69 -9.07
CA TYR A 100 -5.51 2.85 -9.08
C TYR A 100 -4.76 2.90 -7.75
N ARG A 101 -3.89 1.91 -7.53
CA ARG A 101 -2.85 2.00 -6.51
C ARG A 101 -1.78 2.99 -6.95
N TRP A 102 -1.76 4.16 -6.29
CA TRP A 102 -0.78 5.20 -6.56
C TRP A 102 0.61 4.84 -6.05
N VAL A 103 0.70 4.45 -4.75
CA VAL A 103 1.97 4.05 -4.13
C VAL A 103 1.91 2.59 -3.67
N PHE A 104 2.93 1.83 -4.04
CA PHE A 104 3.07 0.41 -3.68
C PHE A 104 4.38 0.15 -2.93
N GLY A 105 4.55 0.75 -1.78
CA GLY A 105 5.62 0.46 -0.83
C GLY A 105 7.02 0.49 -1.43
N ASP A 106 7.75 -0.61 -1.25
CA ASP A 106 9.13 -0.77 -1.70
C ASP A 106 9.30 -0.61 -3.21
N SER A 107 8.30 -0.96 -4.01
CA SER A 107 8.33 -0.85 -5.48
C SER A 107 8.45 0.61 -5.94
N ASP A 108 7.93 1.55 -5.15
CA ASP A 108 8.01 2.99 -5.41
C ASP A 108 9.06 3.67 -4.50
N GLY A 109 9.88 2.87 -3.79
CA GLY A 109 10.90 3.36 -2.87
C GLY A 109 10.35 4.03 -1.60
N LEU A 110 9.10 3.73 -1.23
CA LEU A 110 8.36 4.28 -0.10
C LEU A 110 7.93 3.17 0.86
N SER A 111 8.92 2.46 1.42
CA SER A 111 8.71 1.30 2.27
C SER A 111 7.68 1.54 3.36
N GLY A 112 6.66 0.67 3.42
CA GLY A 112 5.59 0.76 4.41
C GLY A 112 4.47 1.74 4.08
N LEU A 113 4.46 2.36 2.89
CA LEU A 113 3.42 3.26 2.42
C LEU A 113 2.62 2.62 1.27
N VAL A 114 1.32 2.53 1.42
CA VAL A 114 0.38 2.21 0.35
C VAL A 114 -0.60 3.37 0.20
N ILE A 115 -0.80 3.82 -1.02
CA ILE A 115 -1.79 4.85 -1.33
C ILE A 115 -2.64 4.37 -2.50
N ASP A 116 -3.95 4.36 -2.32
CA ASP A 116 -4.94 4.04 -3.35
C ASP A 116 -5.80 5.28 -3.65
N ARG A 117 -6.00 5.55 -4.95
CA ARG A 117 -6.89 6.60 -5.43
C ARG A 117 -8.24 6.02 -5.85
N PHE A 118 -9.27 6.72 -5.41
CA PHE A 118 -10.68 6.49 -5.74
C PHE A 118 -11.24 7.83 -6.22
N ASP A 119 -10.86 8.21 -7.44
CA ASP A 119 -11.10 9.53 -8.03
C ASP A 119 -10.54 10.67 -7.15
N SER A 120 -11.40 11.44 -6.53
CA SER A 120 -11.05 12.54 -5.62
C SER A 120 -10.82 12.11 -4.17
N ILE A 121 -11.04 10.84 -3.84
CA ILE A 121 -10.78 10.28 -2.50
C ILE A 121 -9.47 9.52 -2.52
N VAL A 122 -8.66 9.70 -1.49
CA VAL A 122 -7.38 9.01 -1.32
C VAL A 122 -7.36 8.24 -0.01
N VAL A 123 -7.09 6.94 -0.09
CA VAL A 123 -6.92 6.08 1.09
C VAL A 123 -5.44 5.76 1.26
N VAL A 124 -4.91 6.04 2.43
CA VAL A 124 -3.51 5.86 2.80
C VAL A 124 -3.39 4.80 3.87
N GLN A 125 -2.45 3.88 3.69
CA GLN A 125 -2.04 2.92 4.72
C GLN A 125 -0.56 3.08 5.02
N ILE A 126 -0.24 3.25 6.30
CA ILE A 126 1.12 3.32 6.81
C ILE A 126 1.35 2.10 7.72
N SER A 127 2.32 1.27 7.39
CA SER A 127 2.54 -0.01 8.06
C SER A 127 3.90 -0.14 8.75
N THR A 128 4.76 0.89 8.71
CA THR A 128 6.09 0.88 9.32
C THR A 128 6.33 2.09 10.19
N ALA A 129 7.13 1.92 11.26
CA ALA A 129 7.44 3.00 12.19
C ALA A 129 8.13 4.20 11.52
N GLY A 130 9.04 3.93 10.57
CA GLY A 130 9.72 5.01 9.84
C GLY A 130 8.79 5.83 8.97
N MET A 131 7.81 5.20 8.34
CA MET A 131 6.82 5.92 7.54
C MET A 131 5.75 6.59 8.42
N GLU A 132 5.45 6.04 9.60
CA GLU A 132 4.56 6.69 10.58
C GLU A 132 5.16 8.02 11.06
N ALA A 133 6.46 8.08 11.29
CA ALA A 133 7.16 9.33 11.61
C ALA A 133 7.05 10.39 10.48
N MET A 134 6.70 9.97 9.26
CA MET A 134 6.50 10.83 8.10
C MET A 134 5.01 11.11 7.80
N LYS A 135 4.07 10.67 8.65
CA LYS A 135 2.61 10.76 8.43
C LYS A 135 2.17 12.13 7.92
N GLU A 136 2.54 13.19 8.63
CA GLU A 136 2.18 14.55 8.27
C GLU A 136 2.75 15.00 6.90
N ALA A 137 3.95 14.55 6.57
CA ALA A 137 4.55 14.83 5.27
C ALA A 137 3.84 14.09 4.15
N VAL A 138 3.38 12.85 4.39
CA VAL A 138 2.56 12.06 3.45
C VAL A 138 1.25 12.78 3.16
N VAL A 139 0.51 13.20 4.19
CA VAL A 139 -0.77 13.92 4.04
C VAL A 139 -0.59 15.21 3.24
N ARG A 140 0.41 16.03 3.59
CA ARG A 140 0.72 17.26 2.84
C ARG A 140 1.12 17.00 1.40
N ALA A 141 1.87 15.93 1.13
CA ALA A 141 2.25 15.56 -0.23
C ALA A 141 1.04 15.13 -1.07
N VAL A 142 0.11 14.34 -0.50
CA VAL A 142 -1.15 13.96 -1.15
C VAL A 142 -1.98 15.20 -1.49
N GLN A 143 -2.18 16.09 -0.52
CA GLN A 143 -2.94 17.35 -0.74
C GLN A 143 -2.34 18.18 -1.88
N ARG A 144 -1.01 18.33 -1.89
CA ARG A 144 -0.30 19.13 -2.90
C ARG A 144 -0.36 18.53 -4.30
N LEU A 145 -0.25 17.19 -4.43
CA LEU A 145 -0.08 16.54 -5.72
C LEU A 145 -1.39 16.27 -6.44
N VAL A 146 -2.48 15.97 -5.71
CA VAL A 146 -3.74 15.55 -6.34
C VAL A 146 -4.97 16.33 -5.88
N HIS A 147 -4.83 17.27 -4.93
CA HIS A 147 -5.92 18.12 -4.42
C HIS A 147 -7.21 17.32 -4.12
N PRO A 148 -7.14 16.28 -3.29
CA PRO A 148 -8.26 15.37 -3.08
C PRO A 148 -9.39 16.04 -2.29
N ALA A 149 -10.62 15.59 -2.51
CA ALA A 149 -11.78 15.98 -1.68
C ALA A 149 -11.68 15.40 -0.27
N ALA A 150 -11.09 14.22 -0.12
CA ALA A 150 -10.88 13.56 1.17
C ALA A 150 -9.61 12.71 1.19
N ILE A 151 -8.98 12.62 2.39
CA ILE A 151 -7.86 11.72 2.68
C ILE A 151 -8.21 10.90 3.93
N ILE A 152 -8.19 9.60 3.81
CA ILE A 152 -8.42 8.66 4.90
C ILE A 152 -7.13 7.90 5.19
N LEU A 153 -6.68 7.94 6.45
CA LEU A 153 -5.63 7.07 6.96
C LEU A 153 -6.27 5.79 7.48
N LYS A 154 -6.25 4.73 6.69
CA LYS A 154 -6.81 3.42 7.06
C LYS A 154 -5.71 2.51 7.61
N ASN A 155 -5.26 2.84 8.81
CA ASN A 155 -4.14 2.23 9.52
C ASN A 155 -4.59 1.12 10.49
N ASP A 156 -5.52 0.26 10.06
CA ASP A 156 -6.11 -0.84 10.84
C ASP A 156 -5.48 -2.22 10.54
N GLY A 157 -4.45 -2.25 9.69
CA GLY A 157 -3.78 -3.47 9.24
C GLY A 157 -2.96 -4.16 10.34
N LYS A 158 -2.98 -5.51 10.36
CA LYS A 158 -2.28 -6.35 11.36
C LYS A 158 -0.76 -6.12 11.39
N MET A 159 -0.15 -5.71 10.27
CA MET A 159 1.30 -5.48 10.18
C MET A 159 1.77 -4.33 11.09
N ARG A 160 0.90 -3.38 11.41
CA ARG A 160 1.22 -2.30 12.35
C ARG A 160 1.58 -2.82 13.74
N LYS A 161 0.88 -3.85 14.22
CA LYS A 161 1.18 -4.50 15.51
C LYS A 161 2.59 -5.13 15.55
N VAL A 162 3.04 -5.68 14.42
CA VAL A 162 4.40 -6.24 14.28
C VAL A 162 5.46 -5.15 14.35
N GLU A 163 5.12 -3.95 13.91
CA GLU A 163 5.99 -2.77 13.99
C GLU A 163 5.87 -2.00 15.32
N GLY A 164 5.01 -2.46 16.25
CA GLY A 164 4.77 -1.78 17.54
C GLY A 164 3.92 -0.53 17.43
N LEU A 165 3.10 -0.42 16.37
CA LEU A 165 2.25 0.73 16.08
C LEU A 165 0.79 0.45 16.44
N ASP A 166 0.11 1.48 16.94
CA ASP A 166 -1.34 1.45 17.17
C ASP A 166 -2.10 1.36 15.85
N THR A 167 -3.28 0.73 15.92
CA THR A 167 -4.20 0.66 14.79
C THR A 167 -5.27 1.76 14.93
N TYR A 168 -5.56 2.44 13.81
CA TYR A 168 -6.58 3.49 13.76
C TYR A 168 -7.11 3.69 12.34
N VAL A 169 -8.29 4.32 12.25
CA VAL A 169 -8.82 4.92 11.02
C VAL A 169 -9.07 6.39 11.33
N GLU A 170 -8.56 7.28 10.49
CA GLU A 170 -8.61 8.73 10.70
C GLU A 170 -8.98 9.44 9.40
N GLN A 171 -9.94 10.37 9.48
CA GLN A 171 -10.21 11.32 8.41
C GLN A 171 -9.19 12.45 8.49
N ALA A 172 -8.12 12.36 7.70
CA ALA A 172 -7.01 13.31 7.75
C ALA A 172 -7.28 14.62 6.96
N HIS A 173 -8.23 14.59 6.02
CA HIS A 173 -8.62 15.77 5.22
C HIS A 173 -10.03 15.57 4.64
N GLY A 174 -10.76 16.69 4.49
CA GLY A 174 -12.06 16.73 3.83
C GLY A 174 -13.21 16.22 4.67
N ALA A 175 -14.37 15.98 4.03
CA ALA A 175 -15.56 15.46 4.67
C ALA A 175 -15.43 13.96 4.96
N GLU A 176 -16.20 13.48 5.93
CA GLU A 176 -16.30 12.06 6.28
C GLU A 176 -16.76 11.24 5.08
N VAL A 177 -16.10 10.11 4.86
CA VAL A 177 -16.36 9.19 3.77
C VAL A 177 -16.72 7.82 4.34
N SER A 178 -17.90 7.32 4.00
CA SER A 178 -18.34 5.97 4.38
C SER A 178 -18.31 4.98 3.22
N LEU A 179 -18.31 5.49 1.97
CA LEU A 179 -18.41 4.70 0.75
C LEU A 179 -17.36 5.17 -0.27
N LEU A 180 -16.71 4.23 -0.92
CA LEU A 180 -15.75 4.48 -2.01
C LEU A 180 -16.39 4.08 -3.33
N GLU A 181 -16.41 4.99 -4.29
CA GLU A 181 -16.74 4.66 -5.67
C GLU A 181 -15.50 4.11 -6.40
N VAL A 182 -15.69 3.09 -7.22
CA VAL A 182 -14.65 2.50 -8.07
C VAL A 182 -15.18 2.34 -9.47
N GLU A 183 -14.42 2.78 -10.45
CA GLU A 183 -14.65 2.42 -11.84
C GLU A 183 -13.46 1.59 -12.36
N GLU A 184 -13.74 0.38 -12.79
CA GLU A 184 -12.71 -0.54 -13.27
C GLU A 184 -13.22 -1.37 -14.44
N ASN A 185 -12.46 -1.36 -15.54
CA ASN A 185 -12.77 -2.14 -16.75
C ASN A 185 -14.19 -1.88 -17.30
N GLY A 186 -14.67 -0.65 -17.18
CA GLY A 186 -16.01 -0.24 -17.64
C GLY A 186 -17.16 -0.60 -16.69
N VAL A 187 -16.86 -1.11 -15.49
CA VAL A 187 -17.86 -1.50 -14.49
C VAL A 187 -17.70 -0.63 -13.25
N ARG A 188 -18.81 -0.20 -12.66
CA ARG A 188 -18.86 0.65 -11.47
C ARG A 188 -19.11 -0.18 -10.21
N PHE A 189 -18.47 0.22 -9.13
CA PHE A 189 -18.64 -0.41 -7.81
C PHE A 189 -18.74 0.66 -6.73
N GLU A 190 -19.51 0.36 -5.70
CA GLU A 190 -19.50 1.06 -4.42
C GLU A 190 -19.01 0.10 -3.35
N VAL A 191 -18.01 0.55 -2.58
CA VAL A 191 -17.32 -0.28 -1.60
C VAL A 191 -17.35 0.39 -0.24
N PRO A 192 -17.88 -0.25 0.81
CA PRO A 192 -17.86 0.30 2.15
C PRO A 192 -16.42 0.51 2.64
N LEU A 193 -16.13 1.67 3.20
CA LEU A 193 -14.84 1.97 3.79
C LEU A 193 -14.67 1.24 5.13
N GLU A 194 -15.68 1.25 5.97
CA GLU A 194 -15.72 0.52 7.23
C GLU A 194 -15.92 -0.98 7.01
N GLY A 195 -15.20 -1.81 7.76
CA GLY A 195 -15.25 -3.27 7.62
C GLY A 195 -14.66 -3.80 6.30
N GLY A 196 -14.27 -2.92 5.39
CA GLY A 196 -13.67 -3.28 4.11
C GLY A 196 -12.26 -3.85 4.26
N GLN A 197 -11.94 -4.84 3.42
CA GLN A 197 -10.60 -5.42 3.37
C GLN A 197 -9.60 -4.46 2.71
N LYS A 198 -8.33 -4.50 3.14
CA LYS A 198 -7.26 -3.61 2.64
C LYS A 198 -7.69 -2.13 2.70
N THR A 199 -7.52 -1.40 1.60
CA THR A 199 -7.98 -0.01 1.42
C THR A 199 -9.45 0.10 1.03
N GLY A 200 -10.13 -1.02 0.76
CA GLY A 200 -11.50 -1.16 0.25
C GLY A 200 -11.54 -1.93 -1.07
N TRP A 201 -10.56 -1.79 -1.94
CA TRP A 201 -10.51 -2.44 -3.24
C TRP A 201 -9.17 -3.15 -3.50
N PHE A 202 -9.19 -4.17 -4.37
CA PHE A 202 -8.04 -4.99 -4.73
C PHE A 202 -7.53 -4.62 -6.14
N TYR A 203 -6.84 -3.49 -6.27
CA TYR A 203 -6.31 -3.03 -7.56
C TYR A 203 -5.30 -3.97 -8.21
N ASP A 204 -4.64 -4.83 -7.43
CA ASP A 204 -3.70 -5.85 -7.89
C ASP A 204 -4.34 -6.89 -8.82
N HIS A 205 -5.66 -7.07 -8.77
CA HIS A 205 -6.39 -8.00 -9.64
C HIS A 205 -6.98 -7.36 -10.91
N ARG A 206 -6.86 -6.06 -11.10
CA ARG A 206 -7.48 -5.32 -12.22
C ARG A 206 -7.27 -5.96 -13.57
N MET A 207 -6.01 -6.25 -13.94
CA MET A 207 -5.67 -6.84 -15.24
C MET A 207 -6.21 -8.25 -15.40
N ASN A 208 -6.24 -9.02 -14.32
CA ASN A 208 -6.81 -10.36 -14.32
C ASN A 208 -8.33 -10.32 -14.48
N ARG A 209 -9.00 -9.37 -13.82
CA ARG A 209 -10.45 -9.16 -14.01
C ARG A 209 -10.79 -8.70 -15.44
N ALA A 210 -9.99 -7.80 -16.02
CA ALA A 210 -10.13 -7.42 -17.42
C ALA A 210 -10.00 -8.63 -18.36
N ARG A 211 -9.05 -9.51 -18.08
CA ARG A 211 -8.87 -10.74 -18.86
C ARG A 211 -10.05 -11.71 -18.72
N LEU A 212 -10.65 -11.82 -17.52
CA LEU A 212 -11.84 -12.66 -17.29
C LEU A 212 -13.00 -12.22 -18.19
N GLN A 213 -13.19 -10.92 -18.38
CA GLN A 213 -14.26 -10.41 -19.23
C GLN A 213 -14.25 -11.02 -20.64
N ALA A 214 -13.06 -11.25 -21.21
CA ALA A 214 -12.93 -11.88 -22.53
C ALA A 214 -13.39 -13.35 -22.59
N TYR A 215 -13.44 -14.05 -21.45
CA TYR A 215 -13.87 -15.44 -21.36
C TYR A 215 -15.32 -15.62 -20.90
N SER A 216 -15.96 -14.55 -20.44
CA SER A 216 -17.28 -14.59 -19.78
C SER A 216 -18.48 -14.69 -20.73
N PRO A 217 -18.49 -14.16 -21.99
CA PRO A 217 -19.66 -14.19 -22.84
C PRO A 217 -20.24 -15.59 -23.04
N GLY A 218 -21.53 -15.75 -22.75
CA GLY A 218 -22.26 -17.01 -22.89
C GLY A 218 -21.91 -18.07 -21.85
N LYS A 219 -21.12 -17.75 -20.82
CA LYS A 219 -20.69 -18.72 -19.79
C LYS A 219 -21.51 -18.59 -18.53
N ARG A 220 -21.52 -19.67 -17.75
CA ARG A 220 -21.91 -19.67 -16.34
C ARG A 220 -20.65 -19.48 -15.50
N VAL A 221 -20.66 -18.51 -14.62
CA VAL A 221 -19.49 -18.10 -13.80
C VAL A 221 -19.82 -18.33 -12.33
N LEU A 222 -18.88 -18.95 -11.60
CA LEU A 222 -18.89 -19.06 -10.14
C LEU A 222 -17.73 -18.24 -9.59
N ASP A 223 -18.07 -17.23 -8.78
CA ASP A 223 -17.12 -16.36 -8.06
C ASP A 223 -17.15 -16.72 -6.57
N VAL A 224 -16.10 -17.42 -6.08
CA VAL A 224 -15.98 -17.86 -4.69
C VAL A 224 -15.02 -16.95 -3.96
N PHE A 225 -15.39 -16.56 -2.73
CA PHE A 225 -14.75 -15.49 -1.97
C PHE A 225 -14.93 -14.15 -2.66
N SER A 226 -16.17 -13.90 -3.11
CA SER A 226 -16.50 -12.82 -4.05
C SER A 226 -16.31 -11.42 -3.48
N TYR A 227 -16.24 -11.26 -2.15
CA TYR A 227 -16.21 -9.95 -1.49
C TYR A 227 -17.38 -9.09 -2.00
N VAL A 228 -17.12 -7.91 -2.55
CA VAL A 228 -18.15 -7.00 -3.12
C VAL A 228 -18.54 -7.34 -4.58
N GLY A 229 -18.13 -8.50 -5.08
CA GLY A 229 -18.47 -8.98 -6.43
C GLY A 229 -17.55 -8.50 -7.55
N GLY A 230 -16.32 -8.10 -7.23
CA GLY A 230 -15.40 -7.52 -8.22
C GLY A 230 -15.13 -8.38 -9.46
N TRP A 231 -15.15 -9.70 -9.34
CA TRP A 231 -14.99 -10.63 -10.46
C TRP A 231 -16.33 -10.99 -11.09
N GLY A 232 -17.30 -11.40 -10.27
CA GLY A 232 -18.60 -11.88 -10.74
C GLY A 232 -19.37 -10.81 -11.51
N ILE A 233 -19.42 -9.58 -11.00
CA ILE A 233 -20.16 -8.48 -11.66
C ILE A 233 -19.49 -8.08 -12.97
N GLN A 234 -18.14 -8.03 -13.03
CA GLN A 234 -17.45 -7.79 -14.30
C GLN A 234 -17.73 -8.91 -15.32
N ALA A 235 -17.82 -10.15 -14.89
CA ALA A 235 -18.22 -11.25 -15.76
C ALA A 235 -19.68 -11.11 -16.26
N ALA A 236 -20.60 -10.69 -15.38
CA ALA A 236 -22.00 -10.44 -15.77
C ALA A 236 -22.09 -9.31 -16.81
N CYS A 237 -21.46 -8.17 -16.57
CA CYS A 237 -21.41 -7.05 -17.51
C CYS A 237 -20.76 -7.43 -18.85
N ALA A 238 -19.86 -8.40 -18.85
CA ALA A 238 -19.24 -8.94 -20.07
C ALA A 238 -20.08 -9.99 -20.79
N GLY A 239 -21.32 -10.26 -20.37
CA GLY A 239 -22.26 -11.17 -21.07
C GLY A 239 -22.23 -12.61 -20.58
N ALA A 240 -21.83 -12.89 -19.34
CA ALA A 240 -22.07 -14.19 -18.71
C ALA A 240 -23.58 -14.47 -18.64
N THR A 241 -24.00 -15.71 -18.93
CA THR A 241 -25.43 -16.09 -18.90
C THR A 241 -25.95 -16.28 -17.47
N GLN A 242 -25.07 -16.61 -16.55
CA GLN A 242 -25.37 -16.75 -15.14
C GLN A 242 -24.11 -16.48 -14.32
N VAL A 243 -24.26 -15.74 -13.23
CA VAL A 243 -23.17 -15.53 -12.25
C VAL A 243 -23.67 -15.92 -10.85
N THR A 244 -22.88 -16.71 -10.15
CA THR A 244 -23.13 -17.04 -8.75
C THR A 244 -21.95 -16.52 -7.92
N CYS A 245 -22.22 -15.59 -7.01
CA CYS A 245 -21.22 -15.09 -6.06
C CYS A 245 -21.40 -15.77 -4.71
N VAL A 246 -20.31 -16.17 -4.08
CA VAL A 246 -20.29 -16.84 -2.78
C VAL A 246 -19.26 -16.15 -1.87
N ASP A 247 -19.73 -15.71 -0.70
CA ASP A 247 -18.89 -15.18 0.36
C ASP A 247 -19.44 -15.57 1.74
N SER A 248 -18.60 -15.67 2.74
CA SER A 248 -19.00 -15.96 4.13
C SER A 248 -19.57 -14.74 4.86
N SER A 249 -19.33 -13.54 4.35
CA SER A 249 -19.80 -12.27 4.92
C SER A 249 -21.15 -11.88 4.29
N ALA A 250 -22.20 -11.78 5.11
CA ALA A 250 -23.49 -11.29 4.66
C ALA A 250 -23.40 -9.87 4.08
N GLY A 251 -22.66 -8.96 4.74
CA GLY A 251 -22.46 -7.60 4.24
C GLY A 251 -21.70 -7.55 2.90
N ALA A 252 -20.80 -8.51 2.62
CA ALA A 252 -20.20 -8.63 1.32
C ALA A 252 -21.24 -9.03 0.25
N ILE A 253 -22.12 -9.97 0.55
CA ILE A 253 -23.20 -10.38 -0.37
C ILE A 253 -24.22 -9.25 -0.58
N ASP A 254 -24.54 -8.47 0.45
CA ASP A 254 -25.37 -7.26 0.28
C ASP A 254 -24.72 -6.26 -0.69
N SER A 255 -23.39 -6.07 -0.58
CA SER A 255 -22.61 -5.25 -1.51
C SER A 255 -22.61 -5.83 -2.93
N VAL A 256 -22.55 -7.16 -3.10
CA VAL A 256 -22.69 -7.82 -4.42
C VAL A 256 -24.04 -7.47 -5.06
N HIS A 257 -25.15 -7.60 -4.30
CA HIS A 257 -26.48 -7.26 -4.80
C HIS A 257 -26.62 -5.76 -5.13
N HIS A 258 -26.03 -4.90 -4.32
CA HIS A 258 -26.02 -3.46 -4.57
C HIS A 258 -25.25 -3.16 -5.88
N ASN A 259 -24.03 -3.64 -6.00
CA ASN A 259 -23.18 -3.41 -7.16
C ASN A 259 -23.72 -4.05 -8.45
N ALA A 260 -24.44 -5.16 -8.36
CA ALA A 260 -25.15 -5.73 -9.50
C ALA A 260 -26.23 -4.76 -10.01
N ARG A 261 -27.06 -4.21 -9.10
CA ARG A 261 -28.11 -3.22 -9.48
C ARG A 261 -27.51 -1.92 -10.03
N LEU A 262 -26.34 -1.50 -9.56
CA LEU A 262 -25.63 -0.29 -10.03
C LEU A 262 -25.24 -0.38 -11.51
N ASN A 263 -25.07 -1.60 -12.03
CA ASN A 263 -24.65 -1.87 -13.39
C ASN A 263 -25.79 -2.40 -14.31
N GLY A 264 -27.03 -2.48 -13.85
CA GLY A 264 -28.19 -2.98 -14.59
C GLY A 264 -28.36 -4.48 -14.36
#